data_294b353a020066d6aaabec6ac2ccee97
#
_entry.id   294b353a020066d6aaabec6ac2ccee97
#
_cell.length_a   1.000
_cell.length_b   1.000
_cell.length_c   1.000
_cell.angle_alpha   90.00
_cell.angle_beta   90.00
_cell.angle_gamma   90.00
#
_symmetry.space_group_name_H-M   'P 1'
#
loop_
_entity.id
_entity.type
_entity.pdbx_description
1 polymer ?
#
loop_
_entity_poly.entity_id
_entity_poly.type
_entity_poly.pdbx_seq_one_letter_code
_entity_poly.pdbx_strand_id
1 'polypeptide(L)'
;GGGTNILFKKNIDRCIIKVEIKGIEITNITENYVYINVGAGENWNDLVLWSLKKNYGGLENLSLIPGNVGSAPIQNIGAYGAELKDVFVSCRTIEVKSGLSRMFSNAQCKFSYRSSIFKEEFKNKYVICDVNFRLTKRNHNINFSYGALKNILQENKITNPSIEDISKFVIKIRSHKLPNPRL
;
A
#
# COMPACT_ATOMS: atom_id res chain seq x y z
N GLY A 1 0.06 -10.90 -8.05
CA GLY A 1 -1.02 -10.69 -7.11
C GLY A 1 -2.15 -11.70 -7.23
N GLY A 2 -3.16 -11.54 -6.40
CA GLY A 2 -4.35 -12.42 -6.38
C GLY A 2 -5.38 -12.17 -7.49
N GLY A 3 -5.06 -11.40 -8.52
CA GLY A 3 -5.97 -11.12 -9.63
C GLY A 3 -7.16 -10.20 -9.30
N THR A 4 -7.14 -9.55 -8.15
CA THR A 4 -8.28 -8.80 -7.60
C THR A 4 -8.69 -7.54 -8.39
N ASN A 5 -7.90 -7.15 -9.37
CA ASN A 5 -8.18 -6.00 -10.26
C ASN A 5 -8.06 -6.40 -11.75
N ILE A 6 -8.29 -7.67 -12.08
CA ILE A 6 -8.19 -8.21 -13.45
C ILE A 6 -9.46 -8.99 -13.76
N LEU A 7 -10.08 -8.69 -14.90
CA LEU A 7 -11.17 -9.46 -15.49
C LEU A 7 -10.69 -10.13 -16.78
N PHE A 8 -10.59 -11.46 -16.78
CA PHE A 8 -10.27 -12.23 -17.96
C PHE A 8 -11.52 -12.42 -18.83
N LYS A 9 -11.54 -11.81 -20.02
CA LYS A 9 -12.65 -11.94 -20.98
C LYS A 9 -12.48 -13.12 -21.93
N LYS A 10 -11.29 -13.68 -22.04
CA LYS A 10 -10.94 -14.82 -22.92
C LYS A 10 -9.68 -15.50 -22.41
N ASN A 11 -9.35 -16.65 -22.96
CA ASN A 11 -8.07 -17.31 -22.73
C ASN A 11 -6.91 -16.39 -23.11
N ILE A 12 -5.85 -16.40 -22.32
CA ILE A 12 -4.66 -15.60 -22.55
C ILE A 12 -3.64 -16.47 -23.25
N ASP A 13 -3.33 -16.12 -24.48
CA ASP A 13 -2.26 -16.73 -25.28
C ASP A 13 -0.97 -15.87 -25.18
N ARG A 14 -0.49 -15.70 -23.95
CA ARG A 14 0.73 -14.91 -23.64
C ARG A 14 1.34 -15.39 -22.34
N CYS A 15 2.65 -15.19 -22.20
CA CYS A 15 3.34 -15.41 -20.94
C CYS A 15 2.81 -14.45 -19.85
N ILE A 16 2.47 -14.99 -18.69
CA ILE A 16 2.08 -14.22 -17.51
C ILE A 16 3.22 -14.27 -16.52
N ILE A 17 3.75 -13.10 -16.16
CA ILE A 17 4.79 -12.96 -15.14
C ILE A 17 4.13 -12.57 -13.82
N LYS A 18 4.20 -13.45 -12.82
CA LYS A 18 3.78 -13.17 -11.44
C LYS A 18 4.98 -12.71 -10.63
N VAL A 19 4.92 -11.49 -10.07
CA VAL A 19 5.98 -10.99 -9.21
C VAL A 19 5.86 -11.63 -7.82
N GLU A 20 6.88 -12.39 -7.42
CA GLU A 20 6.98 -13.12 -6.15
C GLU A 20 8.20 -12.70 -5.33
N ILE A 21 8.73 -11.49 -5.56
CA ILE A 21 9.85 -10.96 -4.77
C ILE A 21 9.34 -10.67 -3.37
N LYS A 22 9.87 -11.40 -2.39
CA LYS A 22 9.46 -11.37 -0.99
C LYS A 22 10.51 -10.70 -0.10
N GLY A 23 10.09 -10.37 1.10
CA GLY A 23 10.93 -9.85 2.18
C GLY A 23 10.50 -8.46 2.62
N ILE A 24 10.64 -8.23 3.94
CA ILE A 24 10.49 -6.92 4.59
C ILE A 24 11.78 -6.69 5.36
N GLU A 25 12.56 -5.73 4.94
CA GLU A 25 13.84 -5.38 5.55
C GLU A 25 13.78 -3.98 6.16
N ILE A 26 14.25 -3.83 7.40
CA ILE A 26 14.44 -2.52 8.02
C ILE A 26 15.79 -1.99 7.55
N THR A 27 15.79 -0.93 6.75
CA THR A 27 17.00 -0.36 6.16
C THR A 27 17.60 0.77 7.00
N ASN A 28 16.77 1.47 7.78
CA ASN A 28 17.25 2.52 8.70
C ASN A 28 16.22 2.77 9.81
N ILE A 29 16.71 3.19 10.97
CA ILE A 29 15.90 3.59 12.13
C ILE A 29 16.42 4.93 12.63
N THR A 30 15.54 5.91 12.71
CA THR A 30 15.80 7.19 13.36
C THR A 30 15.03 7.30 14.67
N GLU A 31 15.09 8.43 15.30
CA GLU A 31 14.33 8.70 16.53
C GLU A 31 12.82 8.57 16.31
N ASN A 32 12.28 9.14 15.22
CA ASN A 32 10.85 9.25 14.95
C ASN A 32 10.36 8.33 13.82
N TYR A 33 11.25 7.82 12.97
CA TYR A 33 10.90 7.05 11.78
C TYR A 33 11.66 5.74 11.67
N VAL A 34 11.03 4.81 11.00
CA VAL A 34 11.65 3.60 10.47
C VAL A 34 11.54 3.60 8.95
N TYR A 35 12.62 3.23 8.28
CA TYR A 35 12.66 3.04 6.83
C TYR A 35 12.70 1.55 6.54
N ILE A 36 11.85 1.10 5.65
CA ILE A 36 11.78 -0.31 5.27
C ILE A 36 11.83 -0.46 3.75
N ASN A 37 12.49 -1.52 3.29
CA ASN A 37 12.41 -2.01 1.92
C ASN A 37 11.51 -3.25 1.89
N VAL A 38 10.57 -3.30 0.97
CA VAL A 38 9.56 -4.36 0.90
C VAL A 38 9.48 -4.91 -0.52
N GLY A 39 9.63 -6.21 -0.66
CA GLY A 39 9.51 -6.92 -1.93
C GLY A 39 8.13 -6.74 -2.56
N ALA A 40 8.09 -6.51 -3.87
CA ALA A 40 6.85 -6.21 -4.61
C ALA A 40 5.81 -7.34 -4.58
N GLY A 41 6.24 -8.58 -4.32
CA GLY A 41 5.38 -9.75 -4.18
C GLY A 41 4.75 -9.90 -2.79
N GLU A 42 5.13 -9.10 -1.78
CA GLU A 42 4.49 -9.15 -0.47
C GLU A 42 3.02 -8.76 -0.55
N ASN A 43 2.18 -9.43 0.24
CA ASN A 43 0.77 -9.05 0.35
C ASN A 43 0.66 -7.71 1.07
N TRP A 44 -0.16 -6.80 0.52
CA TRP A 44 -0.32 -5.46 1.09
C TRP A 44 -0.87 -5.48 2.52
N ASN A 45 -1.91 -6.27 2.77
CA ASN A 45 -2.51 -6.30 4.10
C ASN A 45 -1.58 -6.97 5.13
N ASP A 46 -0.79 -7.95 4.72
CA ASP A 46 0.20 -8.58 5.61
C ASP A 46 1.30 -7.57 6.00
N LEU A 47 1.73 -6.69 5.08
CA LEU A 47 2.62 -5.56 5.39
C LEU A 47 1.98 -4.61 6.40
N VAL A 48 0.70 -4.25 6.24
CA VAL A 48 -0.01 -3.40 7.21
C VAL A 48 -0.03 -4.06 8.60
N LEU A 49 -0.41 -5.33 8.69
CA LEU A 49 -0.45 -6.05 9.96
C LEU A 49 0.95 -6.20 10.59
N TRP A 50 1.97 -6.41 9.77
CA TRP A 50 3.36 -6.44 10.23
C TRP A 50 3.79 -5.09 10.82
N SER A 51 3.43 -3.97 10.18
CA SER A 51 3.77 -2.63 10.68
C SER A 51 3.07 -2.32 12.01
N LEU A 52 1.79 -2.64 12.13
CA LEU A 52 1.01 -2.47 13.37
C LEU A 52 1.61 -3.27 14.53
N LYS A 53 1.93 -4.56 14.30
CA LYS A 53 2.56 -5.43 15.33
C LYS A 53 3.87 -4.86 15.86
N LYS A 54 4.55 -4.02 15.09
CA LYS A 54 5.79 -3.33 15.49
C LYS A 54 5.57 -1.90 15.97
N ASN A 55 4.32 -1.47 16.09
CA ASN A 55 3.92 -0.10 16.39
C ASN A 55 4.54 0.91 15.39
N TYR A 56 4.47 0.60 14.09
CA TYR A 56 4.88 1.51 13.01
C TYR A 56 3.65 2.04 12.30
N GLY A 57 3.41 3.36 12.38
CA GLY A 57 2.23 4.03 11.83
C GLY A 57 2.44 4.59 10.42
N GLY A 58 1.31 4.82 9.74
CA GLY A 58 1.20 5.40 8.40
C GLY A 58 0.52 4.49 7.37
N LEU A 59 0.29 3.21 7.70
CA LEU A 59 -0.39 2.24 6.83
C LEU A 59 -1.78 1.84 7.34
N GLU A 60 -2.15 2.20 8.55
CA GLU A 60 -3.37 1.76 9.26
C GLU A 60 -4.66 2.04 8.49
N ASN A 61 -4.79 3.21 7.88
CA ASN A 61 -5.94 3.58 7.06
C ASN A 61 -6.07 2.76 5.76
N LEU A 62 -4.96 2.16 5.32
CA LEU A 62 -4.88 1.36 4.10
C LEU A 62 -5.06 -0.14 4.35
N SER A 63 -5.56 -0.50 5.53
CA SER A 63 -5.86 -1.90 5.92
C SER A 63 -6.86 -2.55 4.98
N LEU A 64 -6.69 -3.86 4.78
CA LEU A 64 -7.57 -4.72 3.97
C LEU A 64 -7.70 -4.29 2.49
N ILE A 65 -6.76 -3.48 1.96
CA ILE A 65 -6.70 -3.25 0.51
C ILE A 65 -6.12 -4.51 -0.14
N PRO A 66 -6.82 -5.10 -1.12
CA PRO A 66 -6.32 -6.30 -1.79
C PRO A 66 -5.16 -5.99 -2.74
N GLY A 67 -4.29 -6.97 -2.95
CA GLY A 67 -3.17 -6.88 -3.89
C GLY A 67 -1.82 -6.98 -3.20
N ASN A 68 -0.76 -6.82 -3.99
CA ASN A 68 0.62 -6.89 -3.53
C ASN A 68 1.25 -5.49 -3.46
N VAL A 69 2.33 -5.37 -2.69
CA VAL A 69 3.08 -4.12 -2.48
C VAL A 69 3.49 -3.48 -3.81
N GLY A 70 4.00 -4.24 -4.78
CA GLY A 70 4.41 -3.69 -6.08
C GLY A 70 3.26 -3.13 -6.93
N SER A 71 2.01 -3.46 -6.65
CA SER A 71 0.85 -2.87 -7.34
C SER A 71 0.40 -1.55 -6.70
N ALA A 72 0.80 -1.28 -5.48
CA ALA A 72 0.36 -0.11 -4.72
C ALA A 72 0.78 1.23 -5.37
N PRO A 73 2.03 1.41 -5.87
CA PRO A 73 2.45 2.65 -6.53
C PRO A 73 1.78 2.90 -7.89
N ILE A 74 1.30 1.86 -8.56
CA ILE A 74 0.72 2.00 -9.90
C ILE A 74 -0.44 3.01 -9.91
N GLN A 75 -1.30 2.95 -8.91
CA GLN A 75 -2.47 3.83 -8.81
C GLN A 75 -2.52 4.59 -7.49
N ASN A 76 -1.36 4.80 -6.83
CA ASN A 76 -1.33 5.53 -5.57
C ASN A 76 -2.49 5.08 -4.66
N ILE A 77 -2.48 3.81 -4.24
CA ILE A 77 -3.60 3.27 -3.44
C ILE A 77 -3.92 4.19 -2.27
N GLY A 78 -5.20 4.34 -1.98
CA GLY A 78 -5.64 5.22 -0.90
C GLY A 78 -7.00 4.82 -0.37
N ALA A 79 -7.23 5.07 0.90
CA ALA A 79 -8.49 4.85 1.60
C ALA A 79 -8.54 5.70 2.87
N TYR A 80 -9.75 6.05 3.29
CA TYR A 80 -10.03 6.69 4.59
C TYR A 80 -9.11 7.87 4.92
N GLY A 81 -8.83 8.72 3.91
CA GLY A 81 -8.06 9.95 4.06
C GLY A 81 -6.54 9.79 4.00
N ALA A 82 -6.03 8.60 3.73
CA ALA A 82 -4.60 8.36 3.50
C ALA A 82 -4.32 7.84 2.09
N GLU A 83 -3.17 8.15 1.56
CA GLU A 83 -2.66 7.68 0.27
C GLU A 83 -1.26 7.10 0.41
N LEU A 84 -0.89 6.18 -0.48
CA LEU A 84 0.44 5.57 -0.50
C LEU A 84 1.57 6.62 -0.51
N LYS A 85 1.40 7.69 -1.30
CA LYS A 85 2.39 8.77 -1.45
C LYS A 85 2.83 9.38 -0.12
N ASP A 86 2.00 9.30 0.93
CA ASP A 86 2.25 9.93 2.24
C ASP A 86 3.40 9.21 2.99
N VAL A 87 3.60 7.92 2.70
CA VAL A 87 4.63 7.06 3.31
C VAL A 87 5.66 6.52 2.33
N PHE A 88 5.41 6.65 1.03
CA PHE A 88 6.29 6.17 -0.04
C PHE A 88 7.55 7.03 -0.14
N VAL A 89 8.72 6.39 -0.20
CA VAL A 89 10.02 7.05 -0.42
C VAL A 89 10.48 6.88 -1.86
N SER A 90 10.59 5.64 -2.30
CA SER A 90 11.04 5.27 -3.65
C SER A 90 10.63 3.85 -3.99
N CYS A 91 10.78 3.47 -5.25
CA CYS A 91 10.70 2.08 -5.68
C CYS A 91 11.79 1.74 -6.68
N ARG A 92 12.30 0.50 -6.60
CA ARG A 92 13.17 -0.06 -7.61
C ARG A 92 12.33 -0.79 -8.64
N THR A 93 12.67 -0.56 -9.90
CA THR A 93 11.96 -1.12 -11.05
C THR A 93 12.92 -1.74 -12.04
N ILE A 94 12.40 -2.58 -12.93
CA ILE A 94 13.11 -3.05 -14.13
C ILE A 94 12.34 -2.57 -15.35
N GLU A 95 13.03 -1.93 -16.27
CA GLU A 95 12.46 -1.54 -17.55
C GLU A 95 12.26 -2.78 -18.43
N VAL A 96 11.03 -3.00 -18.90
CA VAL A 96 10.66 -4.21 -19.65
C VAL A 96 11.45 -4.36 -20.96
N LYS A 97 11.75 -3.24 -21.63
CA LYS A 97 12.44 -3.24 -22.93
C LYS A 97 13.93 -3.54 -22.83
N SER A 98 14.60 -2.92 -21.87
CA SER A 98 16.07 -2.98 -21.74
C SER A 98 16.56 -3.97 -20.68
N GLY A 99 15.69 -4.38 -19.73
CA GLY A 99 16.08 -5.14 -18.54
C GLY A 99 16.86 -4.33 -17.50
N LEU A 100 17.07 -3.04 -17.72
CA LEU A 100 17.84 -2.19 -16.83
C LEU A 100 17.04 -1.82 -15.59
N SER A 101 17.73 -1.83 -14.46
CA SER A 101 17.16 -1.36 -13.20
C SER A 101 17.10 0.17 -13.14
N ARG A 102 15.98 0.69 -12.62
CA ARG A 102 15.81 2.12 -12.36
C ARG A 102 15.11 2.35 -11.02
N MET A 103 15.59 3.34 -10.27
CA MET A 103 14.95 3.83 -9.04
C MET A 103 14.07 5.03 -9.36
N PHE A 104 12.86 5.06 -8.79
CA PHE A 104 11.96 6.21 -8.85
C PHE A 104 11.70 6.73 -7.44
N SER A 105 11.99 8.01 -7.21
CA SER A 105 11.63 8.70 -5.98
C SER A 105 10.13 9.05 -5.95
N ASN A 106 9.64 9.47 -4.79
CA ASN A 106 8.25 9.95 -4.62
C ASN A 106 7.91 11.05 -5.66
N ALA A 107 8.75 12.07 -5.79
CA ALA A 107 8.54 13.16 -6.74
C ALA A 107 8.49 12.68 -8.20
N GLN A 108 9.35 11.72 -8.56
CA GLN A 108 9.38 11.16 -9.91
C GLN A 108 8.17 10.29 -10.23
N CYS A 109 7.52 9.71 -9.22
CA CYS A 109 6.29 8.93 -9.40
C CYS A 109 5.07 9.79 -9.79
N LYS A 110 5.12 11.12 -9.65
CA LYS A 110 4.04 12.06 -10.01
C LYS A 110 2.68 11.61 -9.50
N PHE A 111 2.63 11.19 -8.24
CA PHE A 111 1.39 10.67 -7.64
C PHE A 111 0.27 11.72 -7.64
N SER A 112 -0.91 11.28 -8.06
CA SER A 112 -2.16 12.03 -7.98
C SER A 112 -3.30 11.10 -7.54
N TYR A 113 -4.52 11.60 -7.45
CA TYR A 113 -5.66 10.79 -7.06
C TYR A 113 -5.83 9.58 -7.99
N ARG A 114 -5.62 8.37 -7.43
CA ARG A 114 -5.70 7.09 -8.15
C ARG A 114 -4.81 7.00 -9.38
N SER A 115 -3.72 7.78 -9.46
CA SER A 115 -2.79 7.77 -10.59
C SER A 115 -1.33 7.94 -10.17
N SER A 116 -0.43 7.52 -11.06
CA SER A 116 1.01 7.70 -11.01
C SER A 116 1.59 7.66 -12.42
N ILE A 117 2.88 7.98 -12.54
CA ILE A 117 3.60 7.84 -13.81
C ILE A 117 3.52 6.42 -14.39
N PHE A 118 3.43 5.39 -13.55
CA PHE A 118 3.33 3.98 -13.98
C PHE A 118 1.97 3.63 -14.58
N LYS A 119 0.93 4.37 -14.24
CA LYS A 119 -0.41 4.20 -14.83
C LYS A 119 -0.56 5.00 -16.12
N GLU A 120 0.16 6.10 -16.24
CA GLU A 120 0.09 7.05 -17.34
C GLU A 120 1.27 6.89 -18.32
N GLU A 121 2.25 7.77 -18.26
CA GLU A 121 3.38 7.91 -19.18
C GLU A 121 4.22 6.63 -19.33
N PHE A 122 4.40 5.88 -18.22
CA PHE A 122 5.19 4.64 -18.17
C PHE A 122 4.34 3.37 -18.08
N LYS A 123 3.10 3.45 -18.50
CA LYS A 123 2.21 2.28 -18.53
C LYS A 123 2.86 1.14 -19.32
N ASN A 124 2.94 -0.04 -18.67
CA ASN A 124 3.55 -1.26 -19.19
C ASN A 124 5.05 -1.18 -19.52
N LYS A 125 5.75 -0.12 -19.11
CA LYS A 125 7.19 0.03 -19.38
C LYS A 125 8.07 -0.50 -18.25
N TYR A 126 7.56 -0.57 -17.03
CA TYR A 126 8.34 -0.95 -15.84
C TYR A 126 7.63 -2.02 -15.01
N VAL A 127 8.43 -2.91 -14.42
CA VAL A 127 8.01 -3.86 -13.39
C VAL A 127 8.60 -3.39 -12.06
N ILE A 128 7.77 -3.16 -11.05
CA ILE A 128 8.22 -2.78 -9.72
C ILE A 128 8.72 -4.03 -8.99
N CYS A 129 9.94 -3.98 -8.45
CA CYS A 129 10.60 -5.09 -7.76
C CYS A 129 10.52 -4.96 -6.24
N ASP A 130 10.69 -3.75 -5.72
CA ASP A 130 10.54 -3.44 -4.31
C ASP A 130 10.15 -1.98 -4.10
N VAL A 131 9.64 -1.70 -2.90
CA VAL A 131 9.17 -0.36 -2.50
C VAL A 131 9.78 0.00 -1.16
N ASN A 132 10.30 1.21 -1.07
CA ASN A 132 10.82 1.79 0.15
C ASN A 132 9.78 2.68 0.81
N PHE A 133 9.53 2.46 2.09
CA PHE A 133 8.59 3.22 2.91
C PHE A 133 9.30 3.92 4.06
N ARG A 134 8.74 5.05 4.49
CA ARG A 134 9.06 5.73 5.75
C ARG A 134 7.83 5.70 6.63
N LEU A 135 7.88 4.96 7.73
CA LEU A 135 6.81 4.84 8.70
C LEU A 135 7.16 5.57 9.99
N THR A 136 6.16 6.03 10.72
CA THR A 136 6.38 6.63 12.05
C THR A 136 6.63 5.54 13.08
N LYS A 137 7.57 5.78 13.99
CA LYS A 137 7.92 4.88 15.10
C LYS A 137 7.25 5.32 16.41
N ARG A 138 6.95 6.61 16.54
CA ARG A 138 6.27 7.24 17.67
C ARG A 138 5.62 8.55 17.22
N ASN A 139 4.79 9.15 18.06
CA ASN A 139 4.07 10.39 17.75
C ASN A 139 3.31 10.27 16.42
N HIS A 140 2.55 9.19 16.26
CA HIS A 140 1.82 8.90 15.05
C HIS A 140 0.84 10.03 14.72
N ASN A 141 0.93 10.58 13.50
CA ASN A 141 -0.07 11.52 13.00
C ASN A 141 -1.26 10.74 12.43
N ILE A 142 -2.20 10.42 13.31
CA ILE A 142 -3.32 9.53 12.98
C ILE A 142 -4.41 10.32 12.27
N ASN A 143 -4.73 9.94 11.04
CA ASN A 143 -5.81 10.54 10.27
C ASN A 143 -7.11 9.74 10.43
N PHE A 144 -8.09 10.32 11.12
CA PHE A 144 -9.44 9.76 11.28
C PHE A 144 -10.55 10.75 10.88
N SER A 145 -10.21 11.76 10.08
CA SER A 145 -11.15 12.80 9.61
C SER A 145 -12.18 12.28 8.62
N TYR A 146 -11.94 11.13 7.98
CA TYR A 146 -12.85 10.54 7.01
C TYR A 146 -14.19 10.15 7.67
N GLY A 147 -15.32 10.65 7.14
CA GLY A 147 -16.62 10.62 7.80
C GLY A 147 -17.05 9.28 8.39
N ALA A 148 -16.96 8.18 7.62
CA ALA A 148 -17.34 6.86 8.11
C ALA A 148 -16.45 6.38 9.27
N LEU A 149 -15.16 6.69 9.24
CA LEU A 149 -14.22 6.34 10.31
C LEU A 149 -14.47 7.22 11.53
N LYS A 150 -14.68 8.51 11.34
CA LYS A 150 -15.03 9.46 12.42
C LYS A 150 -16.29 9.02 13.15
N ASN A 151 -17.36 8.67 12.41
CA ASN A 151 -18.63 8.26 12.99
C ASN A 151 -18.48 6.99 13.87
N ILE A 152 -17.82 5.96 13.35
CA ILE A 152 -17.66 4.70 14.11
C ILE A 152 -16.77 4.88 15.36
N LEU A 153 -15.78 5.78 15.33
CA LEU A 153 -14.98 6.12 16.51
C LEU A 153 -15.84 6.85 17.56
N GLN A 154 -16.68 7.80 17.15
CA GLN A 154 -17.62 8.49 18.03
C GLN A 154 -18.63 7.54 18.66
N GLU A 155 -19.24 6.64 17.89
CA GLU A 155 -20.15 5.61 18.39
C GLU A 155 -19.51 4.71 19.46
N ASN A 156 -18.22 4.44 19.32
CA ASN A 156 -17.43 3.64 20.26
C ASN A 156 -16.78 4.49 21.38
N LYS A 157 -17.07 5.81 21.46
CA LYS A 157 -16.55 6.75 22.47
C LYS A 157 -15.01 6.84 22.49
N ILE A 158 -14.36 6.63 21.33
CA ILE A 158 -12.91 6.71 21.19
C ILE A 158 -12.55 8.11 20.67
N THR A 159 -11.93 8.92 21.53
CA THR A 159 -11.53 10.29 21.23
C THR A 159 -10.08 10.41 20.81
N ASN A 160 -9.22 9.49 21.23
CA ASN A 160 -7.80 9.44 20.90
C ASN A 160 -7.43 8.02 20.42
N PRO A 161 -7.73 7.69 19.15
CA PRO A 161 -7.50 6.35 18.65
C PRO A 161 -6.01 6.05 18.48
N SER A 162 -5.62 4.80 18.72
CA SER A 162 -4.33 4.25 18.32
C SER A 162 -4.32 3.87 16.83
N ILE A 163 -3.13 3.56 16.28
CA ILE A 163 -3.03 3.03 14.91
C ILE A 163 -3.74 1.69 14.76
N GLU A 164 -3.77 0.88 15.82
CA GLU A 164 -4.50 -0.39 15.85
C GLU A 164 -6.01 -0.17 15.84
N ASP A 165 -6.53 0.82 16.57
CA ASP A 165 -7.95 1.18 16.54
C ASP A 165 -8.37 1.60 15.13
N ILE A 166 -7.60 2.44 14.47
CA ILE A 166 -7.87 2.85 13.09
C ILE A 166 -7.94 1.63 12.16
N SER A 167 -6.91 0.79 12.18
CA SER A 167 -6.88 -0.42 11.36
C SER A 167 -8.09 -1.33 11.63
N LYS A 168 -8.41 -1.58 12.89
CA LYS A 168 -9.56 -2.38 13.31
C LYS A 168 -10.89 -1.86 12.74
N PHE A 169 -11.12 -0.55 12.84
CA PHE A 169 -12.37 0.03 12.34
C PHE A 169 -12.39 0.13 10.82
N VAL A 170 -11.25 0.39 10.17
CA VAL A 170 -11.14 0.31 8.71
C VAL A 170 -11.49 -1.10 8.22
N ILE A 171 -10.93 -2.13 8.82
CA ILE A 171 -11.24 -3.53 8.51
C ILE A 171 -12.74 -3.79 8.70
N LYS A 172 -13.33 -3.37 9.83
CA LYS A 172 -14.75 -3.53 10.11
C LYS A 172 -15.62 -2.89 9.02
N ILE A 173 -15.36 -1.63 8.67
CA ILE A 173 -16.11 -0.92 7.63
C ILE A 173 -15.97 -1.61 6.27
N ARG A 174 -14.75 -2.04 5.90
CA ARG A 174 -14.49 -2.69 4.62
C ARG A 174 -15.13 -4.06 4.53
N SER A 175 -15.06 -4.86 5.58
CA SER A 175 -15.68 -6.21 5.61
C SER A 175 -17.19 -6.18 5.44
N HIS A 176 -17.86 -5.09 5.83
CA HIS A 176 -19.30 -4.91 5.58
C HIS A 176 -19.62 -4.46 4.15
N LYS A 177 -18.67 -3.76 3.50
CA LYS A 177 -18.88 -3.18 2.15
C LYS A 177 -18.37 -4.07 1.01
N LEU A 178 -17.40 -4.92 1.28
CA LEU A 178 -16.81 -5.78 0.26
C LEU A 178 -17.59 -7.10 0.18
N PRO A 179 -17.83 -7.62 -1.03
CA PRO A 179 -18.39 -8.95 -1.18
C PRO A 179 -17.42 -9.98 -0.58
N ASN A 180 -17.98 -11.05 -0.03
CA ASN A 180 -17.16 -12.14 0.48
C ASN A 180 -16.43 -12.83 -0.69
N PRO A 181 -15.09 -12.85 -0.73
CA PRO A 181 -14.34 -13.44 -1.84
C PRO A 181 -14.48 -14.98 -1.93
N ARG A 182 -15.17 -15.61 -0.97
CA ARG A 182 -15.44 -17.05 -0.94
C ARG A 182 -16.85 -17.41 -1.45
N LEU A 183 -17.65 -16.42 -1.81
CA LEU A 183 -18.96 -16.57 -2.46
C LEU A 183 -18.84 -16.19 -3.93
#